data_b1a8dbbb673f9544bdd7341232553ee3
#
_entry.id   b1a8dbbb673f9544bdd7341232553ee3
#
_cell.length_a   1.000
_cell.length_b   1.000
_cell.length_c   1.000
_cell.angle_alpha   90.00
_cell.angle_beta   90.00
_cell.angle_gamma   90.00
#
_symmetry.space_group_name_H-M   'P 1'
#
loop_
_entity.id
_entity.type
_entity.pdbx_description
1 polymer ?
#
loop_
_entity_poly.entity_id
_entity_poly.type
_entity_poly.pdbx_seq_one_letter_code
_entity_poly.pdbx_strand_id
1 'polypeptide(L)'
;MNRRHLLAALGLPMVSACAGLPPPRASRQAAPDLPASFPTVAAATSAGQPADSIAWRAFFRDDDLHRLIDAALTHNRDLRLAALAIEQARAQMQLREADLLPTVGVGLSGSRNPNGAGGFNSLYLGGLQMSAWELDLFGRLRGLSAAAAAQFEATEAQRLAARISLVAAVAQAWLNLRADEALLELAGLTLRSREESLRLAETRQRLGAGSLLDVRAAQSLREAARASLAQLQRQRAQDENALSLLLGVPYASTGVRASPLGELVVFPALDAGLPSDLLVRRPDLRAAERQIAATEAGIEAARAAFLPRITLTGSAGSATRSLTSLFSGGTFAAGIAGQLVAPLFDAGRNQAALQSANLSREQAIAQYERAIQQAFREVADSLVARSTLVEQEQAQQALVQAEASRAELAETRHRNGAASYLEVLDAHRSLYAARQSLTVVRGQLAQSLVGLYKALGGGWG
;
A
#
# COMPACT_ATOMS: atom_id res chain seq x y z
N MET A 1 -51.32 34.14 -39.77
CA MET A 1 -50.15 33.92 -38.88
C MET A 1 -49.25 32.94 -39.56
N ASN A 2 -48.07 33.37 -40.01
CA ASN A 2 -47.17 32.59 -40.86
C ASN A 2 -46.42 31.53 -40.07
N ARG A 3 -46.44 30.28 -40.53
CA ARG A 3 -45.72 29.12 -39.96
C ARG A 3 -44.22 29.37 -39.71
N ARG A 4 -43.64 30.38 -40.37
CA ARG A 4 -42.20 30.78 -40.16
C ARG A 4 -41.94 31.48 -38.83
N HIS A 5 -42.92 32.16 -38.23
CA HIS A 5 -42.78 32.85 -36.93
C HIS A 5 -42.93 31.89 -35.76
N LEU A 6 -43.63 30.75 -35.92
CA LEU A 6 -43.75 29.72 -34.86
C LEU A 6 -42.47 28.92 -34.69
N LEU A 7 -41.71 28.69 -35.76
CA LEU A 7 -40.41 28.01 -35.67
C LEU A 7 -39.29 28.88 -35.09
N ALA A 8 -39.37 30.21 -35.28
CA ALA A 8 -38.40 31.14 -34.68
C ALA A 8 -38.66 31.36 -33.18
N ALA A 9 -39.92 31.28 -32.72
CA ALA A 9 -40.27 31.40 -31.31
C ALA A 9 -39.93 30.16 -30.47
N LEU A 10 -39.83 28.96 -31.09
CA LEU A 10 -39.41 27.73 -30.40
C LEU A 10 -37.88 27.55 -30.32
N GLY A 11 -37.11 28.28 -31.12
CA GLY A 11 -35.63 28.20 -31.14
C GLY A 11 -34.95 29.06 -30.06
N LEU A 12 -35.59 30.14 -29.57
CA LEU A 12 -35.00 31.04 -28.60
C LEU A 12 -34.87 30.49 -27.15
N PRO A 13 -35.79 29.68 -26.60
CA PRO A 13 -35.59 29.16 -25.24
C PRO A 13 -34.55 28.02 -25.13
N MET A 14 -34.15 27.35 -26.24
CA MET A 14 -33.15 26.31 -26.18
C MET A 14 -31.71 26.82 -25.98
N VAL A 15 -31.43 28.06 -26.39
CA VAL A 15 -30.09 28.66 -26.22
C VAL A 15 -29.87 29.17 -24.81
N SER A 16 -30.95 29.58 -24.11
CA SER A 16 -30.88 30.08 -22.73
C SER A 16 -30.68 28.95 -21.67
N ALA A 17 -31.06 27.73 -21.98
CA ALA A 17 -30.90 26.59 -21.04
C ALA A 17 -29.44 26.13 -20.85
N CYS A 18 -28.54 26.46 -21.81
CA CYS A 18 -27.12 26.16 -21.69
C CYS A 18 -26.35 27.14 -20.77
N ALA A 19 -26.95 28.22 -20.34
CA ALA A 19 -26.30 29.24 -19.50
C ALA A 19 -26.31 28.93 -17.99
N GLY A 20 -26.87 27.80 -17.57
CA GLY A 20 -27.08 27.48 -16.16
C GLY A 20 -26.08 26.48 -15.56
N LEU A 21 -25.12 25.98 -16.31
CA LEU A 21 -24.07 25.09 -15.73
C LEU A 21 -23.09 25.99 -14.97
N PRO A 22 -22.91 25.78 -13.65
CA PRO A 22 -21.90 26.52 -12.91
C PRO A 22 -20.53 26.29 -13.56
N PRO A 23 -19.72 27.37 -13.71
CA PRO A 23 -18.37 27.21 -14.28
C PRO A 23 -17.57 26.15 -13.47
N PRO A 24 -16.63 25.46 -14.10
CA PRO A 24 -15.74 24.57 -13.38
C PRO A 24 -15.12 25.36 -12.23
N ARG A 25 -15.37 24.96 -11.01
CA ARG A 25 -14.59 25.47 -9.89
C ARG A 25 -13.14 25.02 -10.13
N ALA A 26 -12.31 25.99 -10.53
CA ALA A 26 -10.89 25.78 -10.52
C ALA A 26 -10.49 25.38 -9.10
N SER A 27 -10.17 24.13 -8.89
CA SER A 27 -9.59 23.70 -7.63
C SER A 27 -8.21 24.33 -7.55
N ARG A 28 -8.02 25.30 -6.69
CA ARG A 28 -6.73 25.46 -6.07
C ARG A 28 -6.50 24.17 -5.28
N GLN A 29 -5.67 23.28 -5.79
CA GLN A 29 -4.96 22.33 -4.96
C GLN A 29 -4.09 23.20 -4.04
N ALA A 30 -4.64 23.59 -2.90
CA ALA A 30 -3.81 24.11 -1.83
C ALA A 30 -3.02 22.91 -1.35
N ALA A 31 -1.74 22.84 -1.74
CA ALA A 31 -0.84 21.92 -1.10
C ALA A 31 -0.91 22.19 0.41
N PRO A 32 -1.02 21.15 1.26
CA PRO A 32 -1.03 21.36 2.70
C PRO A 32 0.21 22.17 3.08
N ASP A 33 0.09 23.07 4.06
CA ASP A 33 1.21 23.82 4.62
C ASP A 33 2.22 22.85 5.22
N LEU A 34 3.17 22.41 4.42
CA LEU A 34 4.29 21.59 4.87
C LEU A 34 5.44 22.52 5.29
N PRO A 35 6.18 22.17 6.35
CA PRO A 35 7.42 22.86 6.68
C PRO A 35 8.36 22.87 5.48
N ALA A 36 9.10 23.97 5.27
CA ALA A 36 10.05 24.12 4.17
C ALA A 36 11.23 23.13 4.24
N SER A 37 11.50 22.56 5.44
CA SER A 37 12.53 21.56 5.70
C SER A 37 12.05 20.53 6.72
N PHE A 38 12.64 19.36 6.70
CA PHE A 38 12.45 18.39 7.78
C PHE A 38 13.03 18.93 9.09
N PRO A 39 12.48 18.53 10.28
CA PRO A 39 13.05 18.92 11.55
C PRO A 39 14.54 18.57 11.55
N THR A 40 15.39 19.58 11.74
CA THR A 40 16.84 19.41 11.71
C THR A 40 17.27 18.80 13.02
N VAL A 41 17.37 17.49 13.06
CA VAL A 41 18.27 16.85 13.99
C VAL A 41 19.63 16.88 13.30
N ALA A 42 20.62 17.45 13.96
CA ALA A 42 21.96 17.67 13.44
C ALA A 42 22.47 16.45 12.66
N ALA A 43 22.97 16.69 11.43
CA ALA A 43 23.54 15.70 10.52
C ALA A 43 22.57 14.81 9.72
N ALA A 44 21.50 15.35 9.14
CA ALA A 44 21.09 14.86 7.84
C ALA A 44 22.21 15.28 6.87
N THR A 45 23.16 14.40 6.64
CA THR A 45 24.28 14.64 5.75
C THR A 45 23.75 14.84 4.35
N SER A 46 23.86 16.06 3.84
CA SER A 46 23.68 16.44 2.44
C SER A 46 24.65 15.72 1.48
N ALA A 47 25.26 14.61 1.90
CA ALA A 47 26.25 13.84 1.17
C ALA A 47 25.75 12.44 0.77
N GLY A 48 24.48 12.12 0.95
CA GLY A 48 23.88 10.84 0.55
C GLY A 48 23.34 10.85 -0.88
N GLN A 49 23.00 9.66 -1.39
CA GLN A 49 22.28 9.53 -2.66
C GLN A 49 20.77 9.59 -2.40
N PRO A 50 19.95 10.11 -3.34
CA PRO A 50 18.51 10.03 -3.27
C PRO A 50 18.04 8.57 -3.16
N ALA A 51 17.15 8.27 -2.22
CA ALA A 51 16.73 6.89 -1.95
C ALA A 51 16.06 6.19 -3.15
N ASP A 52 15.34 6.95 -3.99
CA ASP A 52 14.70 6.48 -5.22
C ASP A 52 15.69 6.05 -6.30
N SER A 53 16.93 6.59 -6.26
CA SER A 53 18.01 6.19 -7.18
C SER A 53 18.77 4.93 -6.74
N ILE A 54 18.56 4.47 -5.50
CA ILE A 54 19.25 3.30 -4.96
C ILE A 54 18.33 2.08 -5.06
N ALA A 55 18.69 1.13 -5.92
CA ALA A 55 17.99 -0.16 -5.98
C ALA A 55 18.09 -0.88 -4.63
N TRP A 56 17.05 -1.62 -4.23
CA TRP A 56 17.03 -2.34 -2.95
C TRP A 56 18.19 -3.34 -2.81
N ARG A 57 18.67 -3.94 -3.90
CA ARG A 57 19.86 -4.83 -3.90
C ARG A 57 21.17 -4.09 -3.56
N ALA A 58 21.28 -2.84 -3.93
CA ALA A 58 22.43 -2.01 -3.58
C ALA A 58 22.33 -1.43 -2.16
N PHE A 59 21.09 -1.23 -1.68
CA PHE A 59 20.84 -0.74 -0.34
C PHE A 59 21.07 -1.82 0.72
N PHE A 60 20.51 -3.02 0.54
CA PHE A 60 20.73 -4.16 1.41
C PHE A 60 21.96 -4.95 0.95
N ARG A 61 22.98 -5.06 1.82
CA ARG A 61 24.23 -5.78 1.51
C ARG A 61 24.26 -7.18 2.15
N ASP A 62 23.12 -7.84 2.21
CA ASP A 62 22.93 -9.15 2.84
C ASP A 62 22.35 -10.11 1.80
N ASP A 63 23.13 -11.11 1.39
CA ASP A 63 22.71 -12.09 0.37
C ASP A 63 21.54 -12.96 0.83
N ASP A 64 21.44 -13.24 2.12
CA ASP A 64 20.32 -13.97 2.70
C ASP A 64 19.03 -13.15 2.60
N LEU A 65 19.11 -11.86 2.92
CA LEU A 65 17.99 -10.93 2.75
C LEU A 65 17.60 -10.79 1.27
N HIS A 66 18.58 -10.77 0.34
CA HIS A 66 18.28 -10.75 -1.09
C HIS A 66 17.44 -11.95 -1.51
N ARG A 67 17.80 -13.16 -1.06
CA ARG A 67 17.04 -14.39 -1.34
C ARG A 67 15.63 -14.34 -0.78
N LEU A 68 15.46 -13.79 0.43
CA LEU A 68 14.15 -13.64 1.06
C LEU A 68 13.27 -12.63 0.30
N ILE A 69 13.84 -11.49 -0.08
CA ILE A 69 13.09 -10.48 -0.86
C ILE A 69 12.69 -11.05 -2.23
N ASP A 70 13.57 -11.77 -2.92
CA ASP A 70 13.25 -12.41 -4.20
C ASP A 70 12.12 -13.44 -4.05
N ALA A 71 12.16 -14.26 -3.00
CA ALA A 71 11.08 -15.19 -2.69
C ALA A 71 9.76 -14.46 -2.43
N ALA A 72 9.77 -13.38 -1.66
CA ALA A 72 8.60 -12.57 -1.38
C ALA A 72 8.04 -11.93 -2.66
N LEU A 73 8.88 -11.31 -3.49
CA LEU A 73 8.46 -10.68 -4.75
C LEU A 73 7.84 -11.69 -5.72
N THR A 74 8.24 -12.96 -5.63
CA THR A 74 7.72 -14.04 -6.49
C THR A 74 6.45 -14.69 -5.95
N HIS A 75 6.34 -14.89 -4.63
CA HIS A 75 5.32 -15.74 -4.04
C HIS A 75 4.32 -15.00 -3.14
N ASN A 76 4.58 -13.74 -2.77
CA ASN A 76 3.68 -13.01 -1.88
C ASN A 76 2.28 -12.85 -2.49
N ARG A 77 1.25 -13.15 -1.70
CA ARG A 77 -0.15 -13.13 -2.16
C ARG A 77 -0.71 -11.73 -2.31
N ASP A 78 -0.31 -10.78 -1.47
CA ASP A 78 -0.78 -9.39 -1.54
C ASP A 78 -0.22 -8.71 -2.79
N LEU A 79 1.05 -8.96 -3.14
CA LEU A 79 1.64 -8.46 -4.38
C LEU A 79 0.96 -9.07 -5.62
N ARG A 80 0.57 -10.34 -5.55
CA ARG A 80 -0.23 -11.00 -6.60
C ARG A 80 -1.61 -10.37 -6.73
N LEU A 81 -2.29 -10.08 -5.60
CA LEU A 81 -3.57 -9.37 -5.61
C LEU A 81 -3.43 -7.98 -6.22
N ALA A 82 -2.36 -7.23 -5.90
CA ALA A 82 -2.08 -5.93 -6.51
C ALA A 82 -1.84 -6.05 -8.03
N ALA A 83 -1.19 -7.12 -8.51
CA ALA A 83 -1.01 -7.36 -9.94
C ALA A 83 -2.34 -7.67 -10.64
N LEU A 84 -3.20 -8.50 -10.04
CA LEU A 84 -4.54 -8.81 -10.57
C LEU A 84 -5.45 -7.57 -10.58
N ALA A 85 -5.30 -6.66 -9.60
CA ALA A 85 -6.04 -5.41 -9.57
C ALA A 85 -5.70 -4.50 -10.78
N ILE A 86 -4.45 -4.52 -11.27
CA ILE A 86 -4.06 -3.81 -12.50
C ILE A 86 -4.78 -4.42 -13.72
N GLU A 87 -4.77 -5.75 -13.85
CA GLU A 87 -5.45 -6.41 -14.97
C GLU A 87 -6.97 -6.14 -14.95
N GLN A 88 -7.56 -6.12 -13.77
CA GLN A 88 -8.96 -5.74 -13.59
C GLN A 88 -9.22 -4.28 -13.99
N ALA A 89 -8.38 -3.34 -13.54
CA ALA A 89 -8.50 -1.92 -13.89
C ALA A 89 -8.30 -1.72 -15.41
N ARG A 90 -7.35 -2.44 -16.03
CA ARG A 90 -7.13 -2.43 -17.48
C ARG A 90 -8.37 -2.93 -18.24
N ALA A 91 -8.96 -4.03 -17.80
CA ALA A 91 -10.18 -4.55 -18.41
C ALA A 91 -11.35 -3.55 -18.28
N GLN A 92 -11.48 -2.87 -17.14
CA GLN A 92 -12.49 -1.82 -16.96
C GLN A 92 -12.24 -0.61 -17.86
N MET A 93 -10.98 -0.19 -18.04
CA MET A 93 -10.61 0.87 -18.98
C MET A 93 -11.01 0.47 -20.40
N GLN A 94 -10.66 -0.75 -20.86
CA GLN A 94 -11.02 -1.27 -22.18
C GLN A 94 -12.54 -1.34 -22.38
N LEU A 95 -13.31 -1.70 -21.34
CA LEU A 95 -14.79 -1.65 -21.40
C LEU A 95 -15.29 -0.23 -21.68
N ARG A 96 -14.72 0.79 -21.02
CA ARG A 96 -15.08 2.18 -21.25
C ARG A 96 -14.61 2.73 -22.60
N GLU A 97 -13.49 2.26 -23.10
CA GLU A 97 -13.04 2.56 -24.48
C GLU A 97 -13.95 1.91 -25.51
N ALA A 98 -14.40 0.68 -25.26
CA ALA A 98 -15.35 0.00 -26.12
C ALA A 98 -16.73 0.67 -26.19
N ASP A 99 -17.17 1.33 -25.10
CA ASP A 99 -18.42 2.12 -25.07
C ASP A 99 -18.40 3.28 -26.11
N LEU A 100 -17.21 3.73 -26.55
CA LEU A 100 -17.06 4.74 -27.61
C LEU A 100 -17.38 4.20 -29.01
N LEU A 101 -17.38 2.88 -29.21
CA LEU A 101 -17.57 2.22 -30.48
C LEU A 101 -18.95 1.55 -30.53
N PRO A 102 -19.56 1.44 -31.76
CA PRO A 102 -20.83 0.75 -31.88
C PRO A 102 -20.69 -0.75 -31.66
N THR A 103 -21.61 -1.32 -30.89
CA THR A 103 -21.75 -2.78 -30.77
C THR A 103 -22.61 -3.32 -31.90
N VAL A 104 -22.04 -4.21 -32.69
CA VAL A 104 -22.76 -4.88 -33.82
C VAL A 104 -22.96 -6.35 -33.48
N GLY A 105 -24.19 -6.80 -33.56
CA GLY A 105 -24.56 -8.19 -33.31
C GLY A 105 -25.45 -8.74 -34.41
N VAL A 106 -25.66 -10.05 -34.40
CA VAL A 106 -26.70 -10.69 -35.21
C VAL A 106 -27.93 -10.85 -34.33
N GLY A 107 -29.07 -10.39 -34.83
CA GLY A 107 -30.33 -10.47 -34.11
C GLY A 107 -31.50 -10.89 -34.96
N LEU A 108 -32.49 -11.46 -34.30
CA LEU A 108 -33.82 -11.74 -34.86
C LEU A 108 -34.82 -11.06 -33.98
N SER A 109 -35.63 -10.17 -34.56
CA SER A 109 -36.72 -9.49 -33.83
C SER A 109 -38.04 -9.65 -34.59
N GLY A 110 -39.13 -9.71 -33.86
CA GLY A 110 -40.47 -9.78 -34.43
C GLY A 110 -41.42 -8.87 -33.64
N SER A 111 -42.20 -8.09 -34.34
CA SER A 111 -43.30 -7.30 -33.77
C SER A 111 -44.61 -7.61 -34.45
N ARG A 112 -45.70 -7.63 -33.69
CA ARG A 112 -47.04 -7.84 -34.19
C ARG A 112 -47.99 -6.86 -33.49
N ASN A 113 -48.43 -5.84 -34.25
CA ASN A 113 -49.25 -4.76 -33.69
C ASN A 113 -50.64 -4.77 -34.34
N PRO A 114 -51.72 -4.54 -33.60
CA PRO A 114 -53.06 -4.37 -34.15
C PRO A 114 -53.09 -3.23 -35.21
N ASN A 115 -53.81 -3.39 -36.33
CA ASN A 115 -53.86 -2.41 -37.42
C ASN A 115 -55.14 -1.55 -37.44
N GLY A 116 -55.91 -1.47 -36.39
CA GLY A 116 -57.13 -0.69 -36.30
C GLY A 116 -58.32 -1.16 -37.19
N ALA A 117 -58.08 -2.07 -38.13
CA ALA A 117 -59.10 -2.67 -39.03
C ALA A 117 -59.44 -4.11 -38.63
N GLY A 118 -59.13 -4.53 -37.38
CA GLY A 118 -59.38 -5.87 -36.87
C GLY A 118 -58.29 -6.91 -37.25
N GLY A 119 -57.21 -6.48 -37.88
CA GLY A 119 -56.08 -7.32 -38.26
C GLY A 119 -54.78 -6.93 -37.51
N PHE A 120 -53.66 -7.53 -37.94
CA PHE A 120 -52.35 -7.28 -37.41
C PHE A 120 -51.33 -6.93 -38.47
N ASN A 121 -50.49 -5.95 -38.20
CA ASN A 121 -49.23 -5.73 -38.93
C ASN A 121 -48.10 -6.46 -38.23
N SER A 122 -47.50 -7.41 -38.89
CA SER A 122 -46.33 -8.15 -38.40
C SER A 122 -45.08 -7.66 -39.16
N LEU A 123 -43.98 -7.52 -38.44
CA LEU A 123 -42.68 -7.23 -39.01
C LEU A 123 -41.65 -8.14 -38.32
N TYR A 124 -40.93 -8.91 -39.15
CA TYR A 124 -39.82 -9.75 -38.71
C TYR A 124 -38.54 -9.19 -39.32
N LEU A 125 -37.52 -8.97 -38.51
CA LEU A 125 -36.21 -8.48 -38.91
C LEU A 125 -35.15 -9.50 -38.51
N GLY A 126 -34.31 -9.92 -39.40
CA GLY A 126 -33.18 -10.82 -39.12
C GLY A 126 -31.94 -10.37 -39.86
N GLY A 127 -30.81 -10.23 -39.12
CA GLY A 127 -29.55 -9.78 -39.72
C GLY A 127 -28.65 -9.07 -38.70
N LEU A 128 -27.74 -8.27 -39.24
CA LEU A 128 -26.87 -7.42 -38.42
C LEU A 128 -27.67 -6.29 -37.75
N GLN A 129 -27.43 -6.08 -36.49
CA GLN A 129 -28.07 -5.02 -35.69
C GLN A 129 -27.02 -4.26 -34.89
N MET A 130 -27.06 -2.95 -34.94
CA MET A 130 -26.34 -2.02 -34.08
C MET A 130 -27.34 -1.40 -33.10
N SER A 131 -27.21 -1.68 -31.83
CA SER A 131 -28.14 -1.21 -30.79
C SER A 131 -27.64 0.03 -30.09
N ALA A 132 -28.47 1.09 -30.08
CA ALA A 132 -28.36 2.27 -29.22
C ALA A 132 -26.94 2.83 -28.95
N TRP A 133 -26.12 2.91 -30.02
CA TRP A 133 -24.81 3.51 -29.90
C TRP A 133 -24.93 5.03 -29.63
N GLU A 134 -24.35 5.49 -28.54
CA GLU A 134 -24.33 6.91 -28.19
C GLU A 134 -23.24 7.64 -28.96
N LEU A 135 -23.63 8.67 -29.72
CA LEU A 135 -22.68 9.57 -30.36
C LEU A 135 -22.19 10.61 -29.34
N ASP A 136 -20.96 10.48 -28.89
CA ASP A 136 -20.40 11.30 -27.80
C ASP A 136 -20.01 12.72 -28.26
N LEU A 137 -20.98 13.57 -28.53
CA LEU A 137 -20.76 14.96 -28.92
C LEU A 137 -20.30 15.85 -27.75
N PHE A 138 -20.75 15.52 -26.55
CA PHE A 138 -20.56 16.36 -25.37
C PHE A 138 -19.51 15.80 -24.38
N GLY A 139 -18.84 14.70 -24.72
CA GLY A 139 -17.73 14.17 -23.94
C GLY A 139 -18.12 13.31 -22.74
N ARG A 140 -19.37 12.86 -22.65
CA ARG A 140 -19.81 12.01 -21.54
C ARG A 140 -19.07 10.68 -21.50
N LEU A 141 -19.03 9.97 -22.62
CA LEU A 141 -18.33 8.68 -22.71
C LEU A 141 -16.80 8.85 -22.66
N ARG A 142 -16.28 9.89 -23.31
CA ARG A 142 -14.86 10.25 -23.20
C ARG A 142 -14.46 10.58 -21.77
N GLY A 143 -15.29 11.29 -21.01
CA GLY A 143 -15.07 11.56 -19.60
C GLY A 143 -15.03 10.30 -18.75
N LEU A 144 -15.95 9.35 -18.97
CA LEU A 144 -15.93 8.04 -18.29
C LEU A 144 -14.70 7.18 -18.68
N SER A 145 -14.28 7.22 -19.93
CA SER A 145 -13.08 6.53 -20.40
C SER A 145 -11.82 7.15 -19.77
N ALA A 146 -11.71 8.47 -19.73
CA ALA A 146 -10.60 9.18 -19.08
C ALA A 146 -10.54 8.90 -17.58
N ALA A 147 -11.71 8.84 -16.90
CA ALA A 147 -11.77 8.45 -15.49
C ALA A 147 -11.25 7.03 -15.26
N ALA A 148 -11.62 6.08 -16.11
CA ALA A 148 -11.14 4.71 -16.04
C ALA A 148 -9.64 4.59 -16.33
N ALA A 149 -9.11 5.37 -17.28
CA ALA A 149 -7.68 5.43 -17.59
C ALA A 149 -6.88 5.99 -16.39
N ALA A 150 -7.34 7.08 -15.78
CA ALA A 150 -6.69 7.63 -14.59
C ALA A 150 -6.75 6.67 -13.40
N GLN A 151 -7.85 5.92 -13.24
CA GLN A 151 -7.98 4.87 -12.22
C GLN A 151 -7.00 3.69 -12.47
N PHE A 152 -6.79 3.31 -13.74
CA PHE A 152 -5.78 2.31 -14.10
C PHE A 152 -4.38 2.78 -13.72
N GLU A 153 -3.99 4.02 -14.05
CA GLU A 153 -2.70 4.60 -13.65
C GLU A 153 -2.53 4.69 -12.13
N ALA A 154 -3.60 5.03 -11.39
CA ALA A 154 -3.60 5.00 -9.92
C ALA A 154 -3.30 3.60 -9.38
N THR A 155 -3.90 2.56 -9.98
CA THR A 155 -3.69 1.16 -9.58
C THR A 155 -2.26 0.68 -9.89
N GLU A 156 -1.66 1.12 -11.00
CA GLU A 156 -0.25 0.84 -11.29
C GLU A 156 0.68 1.44 -10.24
N ALA A 157 0.44 2.70 -9.85
CA ALA A 157 1.21 3.36 -8.80
C ALA A 157 1.03 2.69 -7.42
N GLN A 158 -0.19 2.24 -7.10
CA GLN A 158 -0.47 1.46 -5.87
C GLN A 158 0.32 0.14 -5.83
N ARG A 159 0.46 -0.57 -6.95
CA ARG A 159 1.29 -1.79 -6.99
C ARG A 159 2.75 -1.49 -6.70
N LEU A 160 3.30 -0.38 -7.22
CA LEU A 160 4.66 0.04 -6.89
C LEU A 160 4.81 0.34 -5.40
N ALA A 161 3.85 1.06 -4.80
CA ALA A 161 3.82 1.32 -3.36
C ALA A 161 3.74 0.03 -2.53
N ALA A 162 2.93 -0.94 -2.96
CA ALA A 162 2.84 -2.26 -2.32
C ALA A 162 4.17 -3.03 -2.41
N ARG A 163 4.87 -2.97 -3.55
CA ARG A 163 6.19 -3.59 -3.72
C ARG A 163 7.22 -3.00 -2.75
N ILE A 164 7.32 -1.67 -2.66
CA ILE A 164 8.22 -0.98 -1.71
C ILE A 164 7.89 -1.41 -0.27
N SER A 165 6.61 -1.42 0.07
CA SER A 165 6.16 -1.81 1.40
C SER A 165 6.49 -3.26 1.73
N LEU A 166 6.36 -4.18 0.77
CA LEU A 166 6.71 -5.58 0.94
C LEU A 166 8.23 -5.76 1.15
N VAL A 167 9.05 -5.11 0.33
CA VAL A 167 10.53 -5.15 0.47
C VAL A 167 10.94 -4.67 1.85
N ALA A 168 10.39 -3.54 2.31
CA ALA A 168 10.68 -3.00 3.63
C ALA A 168 10.17 -3.93 4.77
N ALA A 169 8.97 -4.50 4.64
CA ALA A 169 8.41 -5.41 5.63
C ALA A 169 9.25 -6.70 5.78
N VAL A 170 9.70 -7.29 4.65
CA VAL A 170 10.59 -8.46 4.67
C VAL A 170 11.93 -8.11 5.33
N ALA A 171 12.52 -6.95 4.99
CA ALA A 171 13.77 -6.52 5.59
C ALA A 171 13.64 -6.28 7.11
N GLN A 172 12.55 -5.64 7.56
CA GLN A 172 12.27 -5.44 8.99
C GLN A 172 12.05 -6.76 9.72
N ALA A 173 11.26 -7.69 9.15
CA ALA A 173 11.03 -9.01 9.74
C ALA A 173 12.33 -9.83 9.83
N TRP A 174 13.19 -9.76 8.81
CA TRP A 174 14.51 -10.38 8.83
C TRP A 174 15.42 -9.82 9.93
N LEU A 175 15.48 -8.50 10.07
CA LEU A 175 16.27 -7.84 11.12
C LEU A 175 15.74 -8.18 12.53
N ASN A 176 14.42 -8.29 12.71
CA ASN A 176 13.81 -8.78 13.95
C ASN A 176 14.28 -10.20 14.26
N LEU A 177 14.17 -11.12 13.29
CA LEU A 177 14.57 -12.51 13.50
C LEU A 177 16.04 -12.62 13.86
N ARG A 178 16.92 -11.82 13.25
CA ARG A 178 18.36 -11.79 13.61
C ARG A 178 18.62 -11.21 15.01
N ALA A 179 17.83 -10.20 15.42
CA ALA A 179 17.91 -9.68 16.78
C ALA A 179 17.45 -10.72 17.81
N ASP A 180 16.39 -11.46 17.52
CA ASP A 180 15.90 -12.55 18.36
C ASP A 180 16.90 -13.70 18.47
N GLU A 181 17.61 -14.04 17.39
CA GLU A 181 18.70 -15.03 17.45
C GLU A 181 19.84 -14.57 18.39
N ALA A 182 20.20 -13.29 18.35
CA ALA A 182 21.21 -12.73 19.26
C ALA A 182 20.74 -12.77 20.70
N LEU A 183 19.47 -12.44 20.98
CA LEU A 183 18.86 -12.51 22.31
C LEU A 183 18.76 -13.96 22.80
N LEU A 184 18.43 -14.89 21.93
CA LEU A 184 18.32 -16.33 22.23
C LEU A 184 19.67 -16.92 22.60
N GLU A 185 20.72 -16.57 21.84
CA GLU A 185 22.10 -16.96 22.16
C GLU A 185 22.53 -16.42 23.53
N LEU A 186 22.30 -15.13 23.79
CA LEU A 186 22.59 -14.48 25.06
C LEU A 186 21.85 -15.15 26.23
N ALA A 187 20.56 -15.45 26.06
CA ALA A 187 19.77 -16.14 27.08
C ALA A 187 20.26 -17.56 27.35
N GLY A 188 20.65 -18.28 26.28
CA GLY A 188 21.23 -19.64 26.41
C GLY A 188 22.57 -19.64 27.17
N LEU A 189 23.46 -18.69 26.84
CA LEU A 189 24.71 -18.49 27.59
C LEU A 189 24.45 -18.16 29.06
N THR A 190 23.48 -17.27 29.29
CA THR A 190 23.10 -16.87 30.64
C THR A 190 22.55 -18.04 31.45
N LEU A 191 21.66 -18.85 30.86
CA LEU A 191 21.11 -20.02 31.54
C LEU A 191 22.21 -21.00 31.94
N ARG A 192 23.16 -21.31 31.07
CA ARG A 192 24.32 -22.17 31.40
C ARG A 192 25.13 -21.63 32.57
N SER A 193 25.45 -20.33 32.54
CA SER A 193 26.15 -19.69 33.65
C SER A 193 25.39 -19.77 34.99
N ARG A 194 24.05 -19.60 34.95
CA ARG A 194 23.20 -19.72 36.17
C ARG A 194 23.12 -21.14 36.69
N GLU A 195 23.10 -22.15 35.81
CA GLU A 195 23.15 -23.57 36.19
C GLU A 195 24.47 -23.94 36.86
N GLU A 196 25.60 -23.41 36.36
CA GLU A 196 26.90 -23.59 37.00
C GLU A 196 26.99 -22.91 38.38
N SER A 197 26.46 -21.67 38.48
CA SER A 197 26.36 -20.94 39.71
C SER A 197 25.52 -21.67 40.75
N LEU A 198 24.40 -22.24 40.35
CA LEU A 198 23.55 -23.02 41.27
C LEU A 198 24.29 -24.28 41.77
N ARG A 199 24.93 -25.05 40.87
CA ARG A 199 25.74 -26.24 41.27
C ARG A 199 26.84 -25.89 42.25
N LEU A 200 27.50 -24.74 42.08
CA LEU A 200 28.55 -24.27 43.00
C LEU A 200 27.92 -23.90 44.36
N ALA A 201 26.80 -23.19 44.38
CA ALA A 201 26.11 -22.80 45.63
C ALA A 201 25.65 -24.06 46.44
N GLU A 202 25.08 -25.05 45.75
CA GLU A 202 24.64 -26.31 46.36
C GLU A 202 25.85 -27.11 46.92
N THR A 203 26.96 -27.11 46.22
CA THR A 203 28.18 -27.78 46.71
C THR A 203 28.77 -27.12 47.93
N ARG A 204 28.87 -25.78 47.93
CA ARG A 204 29.32 -25.00 49.12
C ARG A 204 28.39 -25.21 50.31
N GLN A 205 27.08 -25.22 50.11
CA GLN A 205 26.11 -25.45 51.18
C GLN A 205 26.25 -26.84 51.78
N ARG A 206 26.45 -27.90 50.96
CA ARG A 206 26.68 -29.29 51.43
C ARG A 206 27.97 -29.42 52.26
N LEU A 207 29.01 -28.64 51.90
CA LEU A 207 30.27 -28.59 52.60
C LEU A 207 30.27 -27.67 53.83
N GLY A 208 29.14 -27.04 54.15
CA GLY A 208 29.03 -26.08 55.28
C GLY A 208 29.66 -24.70 55.00
N ALA A 209 30.11 -24.44 53.78
CA ALA A 209 30.77 -23.19 53.36
C ALA A 209 29.85 -22.19 52.66
N GLY A 210 28.53 -22.45 52.61
CA GLY A 210 27.51 -21.58 52.01
C GLY A 210 26.17 -21.66 52.72
N SER A 211 25.31 -20.66 52.51
CA SER A 211 23.98 -20.59 53.10
C SER A 211 22.88 -21.19 52.20
N LEU A 212 21.78 -21.65 52.80
CA LEU A 212 20.59 -22.04 52.05
C LEU A 212 20.01 -20.85 51.27
N LEU A 213 20.16 -19.61 51.76
CA LEU A 213 19.76 -18.39 51.09
C LEU A 213 20.46 -18.24 49.74
N ASP A 214 21.78 -18.50 49.69
CA ASP A 214 22.56 -18.42 48.44
C ASP A 214 22.07 -19.45 47.41
N VAL A 215 21.76 -20.69 47.84
CA VAL A 215 21.18 -21.71 46.97
C VAL A 215 19.82 -21.27 46.43
N ARG A 216 18.93 -20.74 47.26
CA ARG A 216 17.61 -20.26 46.81
C ARG A 216 17.71 -19.05 45.87
N ALA A 217 18.64 -18.11 46.10
CA ALA A 217 18.91 -17.00 45.22
C ALA A 217 19.44 -17.48 43.85
N ALA A 218 20.39 -18.40 43.81
CA ALA A 218 20.91 -18.98 42.58
C ALA A 218 19.82 -19.78 41.83
N GLN A 219 18.97 -20.54 42.54
CA GLN A 219 17.84 -21.25 41.99
C GLN A 219 16.83 -20.29 41.32
N SER A 220 16.47 -19.20 42.01
CA SER A 220 15.56 -18.17 41.49
C SER A 220 16.09 -17.58 40.17
N LEU A 221 17.40 -17.26 40.07
CA LEU A 221 18.01 -16.70 38.87
C LEU A 221 18.07 -17.71 37.74
N ARG A 222 18.31 -19.00 38.01
CA ARG A 222 18.24 -20.07 37.00
C ARG A 222 16.81 -20.17 36.43
N GLU A 223 15.77 -20.20 37.26
CA GLU A 223 14.40 -20.31 36.78
C GLU A 223 13.96 -19.06 35.99
N ALA A 224 14.40 -17.87 36.39
CA ALA A 224 14.18 -16.62 35.62
C ALA A 224 14.85 -16.69 34.23
N ALA A 225 16.10 -17.17 34.15
CA ALA A 225 16.79 -17.35 32.88
C ALA A 225 16.10 -18.40 31.99
N ARG A 226 15.61 -19.50 32.57
CA ARG A 226 14.87 -20.54 31.88
C ARG A 226 13.53 -20.02 31.30
N ALA A 227 12.82 -19.21 32.08
CA ALA A 227 11.58 -18.57 31.63
C ALA A 227 11.86 -17.59 30.49
N SER A 228 12.92 -16.78 30.57
CA SER A 228 13.34 -15.86 29.51
C SER A 228 13.70 -16.61 28.22
N LEU A 229 14.46 -17.71 28.33
CA LEU A 229 14.80 -18.53 27.16
C LEU A 229 13.54 -19.08 26.46
N ALA A 230 12.59 -19.61 27.21
CA ALA A 230 11.34 -20.12 26.65
C ALA A 230 10.50 -19.02 25.97
N GLN A 231 10.51 -17.80 26.53
CA GLN A 231 9.87 -16.63 25.93
C GLN A 231 10.50 -16.26 24.59
N LEU A 232 11.83 -16.21 24.53
CA LEU A 232 12.56 -15.85 23.30
C LEU A 232 12.42 -16.94 22.21
N GLN A 233 12.40 -18.22 22.59
CA GLN A 233 12.09 -19.32 21.66
C GLN A 233 10.71 -19.17 21.03
N ARG A 234 9.70 -18.79 21.81
CA ARG A 234 8.36 -18.52 21.29
C ARG A 234 8.36 -17.31 20.35
N GLN A 235 9.03 -16.21 20.73
CA GLN A 235 9.12 -15.00 19.91
C GLN A 235 9.75 -15.31 18.56
N ARG A 236 10.91 -15.97 18.56
CA ARG A 236 11.59 -16.42 17.34
C ARG A 236 10.66 -17.22 16.42
N ALA A 237 9.94 -18.20 16.98
CA ALA A 237 9.03 -19.02 16.19
C ALA A 237 7.86 -18.20 15.61
N GLN A 238 7.36 -17.19 16.33
CA GLN A 238 6.33 -16.26 15.83
C GLN A 238 6.88 -15.39 14.71
N ASP A 239 8.12 -14.91 14.79
CA ASP A 239 8.74 -14.08 13.76
C ASP A 239 9.06 -14.90 12.51
N GLU A 240 9.44 -16.17 12.64
CA GLU A 240 9.54 -17.10 11.50
C GLU A 240 8.19 -17.30 10.78
N ASN A 241 7.10 -17.42 11.55
CA ASN A 241 5.76 -17.52 10.97
C ASN A 241 5.33 -16.23 10.28
N ALA A 242 5.62 -15.06 10.88
CA ALA A 242 5.35 -13.77 10.27
C ALA A 242 6.15 -13.57 8.98
N LEU A 243 7.43 -13.93 8.98
CA LEU A 243 8.28 -13.91 7.79
C LEU A 243 7.74 -14.87 6.71
N SER A 244 7.31 -16.09 7.07
CA SER A 244 6.70 -17.05 6.14
C SER A 244 5.44 -16.47 5.45
N LEU A 245 4.64 -15.72 6.18
CA LEU A 245 3.47 -15.03 5.60
C LEU A 245 3.89 -13.97 4.55
N LEU A 246 4.89 -13.17 4.88
CA LEU A 246 5.42 -12.15 3.95
C LEU A 246 6.07 -12.79 2.71
N LEU A 247 6.77 -13.90 2.87
CA LEU A 247 7.39 -14.64 1.78
C LEU A 247 6.35 -15.33 0.87
N GLY A 248 5.18 -15.70 1.42
CA GLY A 248 4.18 -16.52 0.73
C GLY A 248 4.57 -18.00 0.59
N VAL A 249 5.69 -18.39 1.21
CA VAL A 249 6.21 -19.77 1.32
C VAL A 249 6.79 -19.98 2.72
N PRO A 250 6.86 -21.22 3.23
CA PRO A 250 7.48 -21.47 4.52
C PRO A 250 8.94 -20.97 4.56
N TYR A 251 9.31 -20.23 5.61
CA TYR A 251 10.68 -19.73 5.80
C TYR A 251 11.72 -20.88 5.72
N ALA A 252 11.43 -22.01 6.35
CA ALA A 252 12.31 -23.18 6.34
C ALA A 252 12.62 -23.70 4.92
N SER A 253 11.74 -23.46 3.93
CA SER A 253 11.93 -23.90 2.55
C SER A 253 12.91 -23.02 1.76
N THR A 254 13.27 -21.83 2.29
CA THR A 254 14.19 -20.90 1.62
C THR A 254 15.65 -21.32 1.71
N GLY A 255 15.97 -22.22 2.63
CA GLY A 255 17.37 -22.63 2.92
C GLY A 255 18.18 -21.55 3.65
N VAL A 256 17.58 -20.42 3.97
CA VAL A 256 18.20 -19.31 4.73
C VAL A 256 18.11 -19.63 6.22
N ARG A 257 19.19 -19.34 6.96
CA ARG A 257 19.21 -19.44 8.42
C ARG A 257 19.60 -18.10 9.01
N ALA A 258 18.80 -17.60 9.94
CA ALA A 258 19.14 -16.38 10.66
C ALA A 258 20.41 -16.61 11.49
N SER A 259 21.40 -15.75 11.28
CA SER A 259 22.55 -15.59 12.16
C SER A 259 22.27 -14.45 13.14
N PRO A 260 22.83 -14.50 14.37
CA PRO A 260 22.69 -13.42 15.33
C PRO A 260 23.04 -12.07 14.70
N LEU A 261 22.30 -11.02 15.09
CA LEU A 261 22.58 -9.67 14.66
C LEU A 261 23.97 -9.28 15.21
N GLY A 262 24.95 -9.16 14.31
CA GLY A 262 26.31 -8.77 14.65
C GLY A 262 26.44 -7.29 14.97
N GLU A 263 27.69 -6.79 14.95
CA GLU A 263 27.93 -5.35 14.98
C GLU A 263 27.29 -4.68 13.78
N LEU A 264 26.91 -3.41 13.92
CA LEU A 264 26.14 -2.54 13.00
C LEU A 264 26.02 -3.03 11.55
N VAL A 265 24.78 -3.26 11.11
CA VAL A 265 24.49 -3.44 9.67
C VAL A 265 24.77 -2.10 8.98
N VAL A 266 25.76 -2.08 8.08
CA VAL A 266 26.15 -0.87 7.36
C VAL A 266 25.22 -0.68 6.16
N PHE A 267 24.46 0.39 6.17
CA PHE A 267 23.64 0.83 5.03
C PHE A 267 24.29 2.04 4.34
N PRO A 268 24.06 2.24 3.03
CA PRO A 268 24.46 3.47 2.34
C PRO A 268 23.85 4.71 3.02
N ALA A 269 24.58 5.82 2.97
CA ALA A 269 24.04 7.10 3.45
C ALA A 269 22.90 7.55 2.52
N LEU A 270 21.78 7.92 3.11
CA LEU A 270 20.59 8.42 2.41
C LEU A 270 20.53 9.94 2.54
N ASP A 271 20.22 10.62 1.44
CA ASP A 271 19.84 12.03 1.44
C ASP A 271 18.33 12.14 1.67
N ALA A 272 17.91 12.90 2.68
CA ALA A 272 16.51 13.15 2.96
C ALA A 272 15.83 14.04 1.90
N GLY A 273 16.61 14.85 1.18
CA GLY A 273 16.08 15.80 0.20
C GLY A 273 15.21 16.89 0.81
N LEU A 274 14.42 17.54 -0.03
CA LEU A 274 13.41 18.51 0.39
C LEU A 274 12.06 17.81 0.61
N PRO A 275 11.19 18.30 1.51
CA PRO A 275 9.84 17.77 1.69
C PRO A 275 9.03 17.70 0.40
N SER A 276 9.20 18.66 -0.52
CA SER A 276 8.54 18.67 -1.83
C SER A 276 8.97 17.55 -2.76
N ASP A 277 10.17 16.99 -2.59
CA ASP A 277 10.67 15.90 -3.43
C ASP A 277 9.86 14.62 -3.23
N LEU A 278 9.26 14.43 -2.05
CA LEU A 278 8.38 13.28 -1.75
C LEU A 278 7.19 13.19 -2.72
N LEU A 279 6.66 14.33 -3.17
CA LEU A 279 5.50 14.38 -4.08
C LEU A 279 5.80 13.69 -5.41
N VAL A 280 7.06 13.72 -5.86
CA VAL A 280 7.48 13.11 -7.12
C VAL A 280 8.01 11.69 -6.92
N ARG A 281 8.68 11.43 -5.79
CA ARG A 281 9.41 10.17 -5.55
C ARG A 281 8.54 9.05 -5.01
N ARG A 282 7.41 9.36 -4.33
CA ARG A 282 6.57 8.35 -3.69
C ARG A 282 5.42 7.88 -4.60
N PRO A 283 5.35 6.57 -4.91
CA PRO A 283 4.26 6.04 -5.76
C PRO A 283 2.87 6.12 -5.11
N ASP A 284 2.75 6.07 -3.78
CA ASP A 284 1.47 6.21 -3.08
C ASP A 284 0.87 7.62 -3.25
N LEU A 285 1.71 8.67 -3.26
CA LEU A 285 1.25 10.03 -3.53
C LEU A 285 0.85 10.20 -5.00
N ARG A 286 1.61 9.60 -5.93
CA ARG A 286 1.24 9.57 -7.35
C ARG A 286 -0.09 8.84 -7.58
N ALA A 287 -0.36 7.75 -6.86
CA ALA A 287 -1.64 7.04 -6.91
C ALA A 287 -2.80 7.94 -6.47
N ALA A 288 -2.62 8.68 -5.38
CA ALA A 288 -3.64 9.60 -4.86
C ALA A 288 -3.88 10.79 -5.82
N GLU A 289 -2.83 11.31 -6.47
CA GLU A 289 -2.95 12.34 -7.51
C GLU A 289 -3.74 11.84 -8.72
N ARG A 290 -3.47 10.61 -9.21
CA ARG A 290 -4.23 9.99 -10.30
C ARG A 290 -5.69 9.73 -9.93
N GLN A 291 -5.98 9.46 -8.66
CA GLN A 291 -7.34 9.35 -8.16
C GLN A 291 -8.10 10.68 -8.24
N ILE A 292 -7.44 11.83 -7.99
CA ILE A 292 -8.05 13.16 -8.21
C ILE A 292 -8.39 13.33 -9.70
N ALA A 293 -7.46 13.02 -10.61
CA ALA A 293 -7.68 13.11 -12.04
C ALA A 293 -8.86 12.23 -12.50
N ALA A 294 -9.02 11.02 -11.92
CA ALA A 294 -10.15 10.16 -12.21
C ALA A 294 -11.49 10.79 -11.79
N THR A 295 -11.55 11.44 -10.62
CA THR A 295 -12.77 12.10 -10.15
C THR A 295 -13.09 13.38 -10.95
N GLU A 296 -12.09 14.12 -11.40
CA GLU A 296 -12.26 15.30 -12.28
C GLU A 296 -12.87 14.90 -13.63
N ALA A 297 -12.35 13.83 -14.25
CA ALA A 297 -12.94 13.28 -15.47
C ALA A 297 -14.40 12.79 -15.24
N GLY A 298 -14.69 12.25 -14.06
CA GLY A 298 -16.05 11.90 -13.64
C GLY A 298 -17.01 13.10 -13.54
N ILE A 299 -16.52 14.25 -13.09
CA ILE A 299 -17.30 15.49 -13.04
C ILE A 299 -17.68 15.95 -14.46
N GLU A 300 -16.74 15.88 -15.42
CA GLU A 300 -17.02 16.25 -16.81
C GLU A 300 -18.09 15.33 -17.42
N ALA A 301 -18.03 14.02 -17.12
CA ALA A 301 -19.07 13.08 -17.54
C ALA A 301 -20.44 13.41 -16.90
N ALA A 302 -20.48 13.78 -15.63
CA ALA A 302 -21.70 14.15 -14.93
C ALA A 302 -22.29 15.47 -15.46
N ARG A 303 -21.46 16.44 -15.87
CA ARG A 303 -21.89 17.68 -16.54
C ARG A 303 -22.49 17.40 -17.90
N ALA A 304 -21.84 16.54 -18.69
CA ALA A 304 -22.35 16.15 -20.00
C ALA A 304 -23.73 15.47 -19.95
N ALA A 305 -24.10 14.88 -18.81
CA ALA A 305 -25.41 14.24 -18.63
C ALA A 305 -26.59 15.22 -18.63
N PHE A 306 -26.37 16.52 -18.44
CA PHE A 306 -27.41 17.56 -18.61
C PHE A 306 -27.73 17.88 -20.08
N LEU A 307 -26.85 17.52 -20.99
CA LEU A 307 -26.95 17.84 -22.39
C LEU A 307 -27.70 16.74 -23.15
N PRO A 308 -28.25 17.04 -24.37
CA PRO A 308 -28.97 16.07 -25.16
C PRO A 308 -28.08 14.87 -25.54
N ARG A 309 -28.61 13.64 -25.44
CA ARG A 309 -27.97 12.43 -25.95
C ARG A 309 -28.47 12.09 -27.33
N ILE A 310 -27.55 11.77 -28.21
CA ILE A 310 -27.86 11.27 -29.55
C ILE A 310 -27.47 9.80 -29.58
N THR A 311 -28.47 8.94 -29.81
CA THR A 311 -28.24 7.50 -29.97
C THR A 311 -28.57 7.08 -31.40
N LEU A 312 -27.75 6.24 -31.98
CA LEU A 312 -27.94 5.64 -33.29
C LEU A 312 -28.26 4.16 -33.16
N THR A 313 -29.29 3.72 -33.87
CA THR A 313 -29.59 2.31 -34.06
C THR A 313 -29.52 2.00 -35.57
N GLY A 314 -28.97 0.84 -35.90
CA GLY A 314 -28.85 0.42 -37.29
C GLY A 314 -29.26 -1.04 -37.48
N SER A 315 -29.78 -1.38 -38.66
CA SER A 315 -30.01 -2.76 -39.02
C SER A 315 -29.74 -2.99 -40.51
N ALA A 316 -29.20 -4.15 -40.84
CA ALA A 316 -29.00 -4.57 -42.24
C ALA A 316 -29.25 -6.08 -42.32
N GLY A 317 -30.24 -6.48 -43.11
CA GLY A 317 -30.62 -7.90 -43.23
C GLY A 317 -31.93 -8.10 -43.97
N SER A 318 -32.68 -9.11 -43.57
CA SER A 318 -33.99 -9.43 -44.15
C SER A 318 -35.12 -8.83 -43.32
N ALA A 319 -36.09 -8.19 -43.99
CA ALA A 319 -37.28 -7.61 -43.36
C ALA A 319 -38.54 -8.13 -44.05
N THR A 320 -39.41 -8.83 -43.30
CA THR A 320 -40.59 -9.49 -43.86
C THR A 320 -41.81 -9.37 -42.96
N ARG A 321 -43.00 -9.55 -43.55
CA ARG A 321 -44.26 -9.62 -42.79
C ARG A 321 -44.59 -11.03 -42.27
N SER A 322 -43.86 -12.05 -42.74
CA SER A 322 -44.04 -13.44 -42.36
C SER A 322 -42.72 -14.06 -41.92
N LEU A 323 -42.71 -14.78 -40.84
CA LEU A 323 -41.51 -15.45 -40.35
C LEU A 323 -40.94 -16.47 -41.34
N THR A 324 -41.82 -17.15 -42.11
CA THR A 324 -41.44 -18.15 -43.09
C THR A 324 -40.69 -17.56 -44.30
N SER A 325 -40.95 -16.29 -44.62
CA SER A 325 -40.30 -15.58 -45.74
C SER A 325 -39.01 -14.85 -45.33
N LEU A 326 -38.62 -14.90 -44.05
CA LEU A 326 -37.42 -14.22 -43.57
C LEU A 326 -36.13 -14.69 -44.26
N PHE A 327 -36.09 -15.96 -44.66
CA PHE A 327 -34.94 -16.57 -45.30
C PHE A 327 -35.12 -16.75 -46.82
N SER A 328 -36.21 -16.25 -47.39
CA SER A 328 -36.41 -16.25 -48.85
C SER A 328 -35.73 -15.02 -49.47
N GLY A 329 -35.11 -15.21 -50.62
CA GLY A 329 -34.34 -14.16 -51.31
C GLY A 329 -35.20 -12.92 -51.66
N GLY A 330 -34.56 -11.75 -51.75
CA GLY A 330 -35.18 -10.50 -52.17
C GLY A 330 -35.82 -9.63 -51.07
N THR A 331 -35.62 -9.95 -49.83
CA THR A 331 -36.16 -9.24 -48.64
C THR A 331 -35.14 -8.35 -47.91
N PHE A 332 -34.02 -8.03 -48.58
CA PHE A 332 -32.98 -7.21 -47.97
C PHE A 332 -33.50 -5.79 -47.65
N ALA A 333 -33.26 -5.36 -46.44
CA ALA A 333 -33.52 -4.00 -45.95
C ALA A 333 -32.39 -3.54 -45.06
N ALA A 334 -32.00 -2.30 -45.21
CA ALA A 334 -31.06 -1.62 -44.31
C ALA A 334 -31.65 -0.30 -43.86
N GLY A 335 -31.40 0.03 -42.60
CA GLY A 335 -31.90 1.29 -42.01
C GLY A 335 -31.02 1.77 -40.88
N ILE A 336 -30.95 3.09 -40.76
CA ILE A 336 -30.34 3.76 -39.61
C ILE A 336 -31.39 4.70 -39.01
N ALA A 337 -31.57 4.68 -37.70
CA ALA A 337 -32.44 5.60 -36.97
C ALA A 337 -31.64 6.32 -35.92
N GLY A 338 -31.78 7.63 -35.88
CA GLY A 338 -31.22 8.51 -34.82
C GLY A 338 -32.28 8.93 -33.84
N GLN A 339 -31.98 8.91 -32.55
CA GLN A 339 -32.81 9.42 -31.49
C GLN A 339 -32.05 10.49 -30.72
N LEU A 340 -32.67 11.68 -30.52
CA LEU A 340 -32.14 12.72 -29.68
C LEU A 340 -33.07 12.84 -28.46
N VAL A 341 -32.50 12.71 -27.26
CA VAL A 341 -33.23 12.86 -26.00
C VAL A 341 -32.55 13.92 -25.14
N ALA A 342 -33.27 14.98 -24.80
CA ALA A 342 -32.83 16.00 -23.86
C ALA A 342 -33.64 15.88 -22.56
N PRO A 343 -33.04 15.74 -21.38
CA PRO A 343 -33.77 15.72 -20.13
C PRO A 343 -34.27 17.12 -19.80
N LEU A 344 -35.59 17.34 -19.81
CA LEU A 344 -36.20 18.60 -19.40
C LEU A 344 -36.59 18.61 -17.92
N PHE A 345 -36.95 17.44 -17.41
CA PHE A 345 -37.28 17.22 -16.01
C PHE A 345 -36.88 15.80 -15.59
N ASP A 346 -36.02 15.70 -14.60
CA ASP A 346 -35.46 14.43 -14.10
C ASP A 346 -35.60 14.31 -12.56
N ALA A 347 -36.44 15.11 -11.95
CA ALA A 347 -36.62 15.19 -10.48
C ALA A 347 -35.30 15.45 -9.72
N GLY A 348 -34.34 16.16 -10.31
CA GLY A 348 -33.07 16.53 -9.69
C GLY A 348 -31.99 15.47 -9.76
N ARG A 349 -32.17 14.38 -10.52
CA ARG A 349 -31.20 13.28 -10.63
C ARG A 349 -29.84 13.75 -11.12
N ASN A 350 -29.77 14.51 -12.21
CA ASN A 350 -28.51 15.00 -12.76
C ASN A 350 -27.82 15.98 -11.80
N GLN A 351 -28.59 16.83 -11.11
CA GLN A 351 -28.08 17.75 -10.10
C GLN A 351 -27.43 16.96 -8.92
N ALA A 352 -28.11 15.93 -8.42
CA ALA A 352 -27.58 15.07 -7.35
C ALA A 352 -26.37 14.31 -7.81
N ALA A 353 -26.35 13.81 -9.05
CA ALA A 353 -25.18 13.10 -9.62
C ALA A 353 -23.96 14.02 -9.74
N LEU A 354 -24.15 15.26 -10.23
CA LEU A 354 -23.08 16.26 -10.30
C LEU A 354 -22.59 16.66 -8.91
N GLN A 355 -23.49 16.84 -7.95
CA GLN A 355 -23.11 17.10 -6.56
C GLN A 355 -22.30 15.95 -5.96
N SER A 356 -22.72 14.71 -6.18
CA SER A 356 -21.99 13.51 -5.75
C SER A 356 -20.59 13.45 -6.37
N ALA A 357 -20.45 13.73 -7.67
CA ALA A 357 -19.15 13.77 -8.33
C ALA A 357 -18.22 14.86 -7.75
N ASN A 358 -18.75 16.05 -7.48
CA ASN A 358 -17.98 17.12 -6.83
C ASN A 358 -17.52 16.72 -5.41
N LEU A 359 -18.40 16.10 -4.61
CA LEU A 359 -18.03 15.62 -3.28
C LEU A 359 -16.99 14.48 -3.34
N SER A 360 -17.07 13.60 -4.34
CA SER A 360 -16.05 12.56 -4.56
C SER A 360 -14.67 13.16 -4.85
N ARG A 361 -14.61 14.26 -5.59
CA ARG A 361 -13.36 15.00 -5.82
C ARG A 361 -12.84 15.65 -4.54
N GLU A 362 -13.69 16.33 -3.75
CA GLU A 362 -13.26 16.90 -2.46
C GLU A 362 -12.71 15.80 -1.51
N GLN A 363 -13.34 14.62 -1.50
CA GLN A 363 -12.83 13.47 -0.75
C GLN A 363 -11.45 12.99 -1.26
N ALA A 364 -11.26 12.94 -2.60
CA ALA A 364 -9.98 12.55 -3.18
C ALA A 364 -8.87 13.57 -2.84
N ILE A 365 -9.19 14.88 -2.84
CA ILE A 365 -8.25 15.92 -2.41
C ILE A 365 -7.87 15.75 -0.95
N ALA A 366 -8.85 15.58 -0.05
CA ALA A 366 -8.57 15.37 1.37
C ALA A 366 -7.74 14.09 1.64
N GLN A 367 -7.94 13.01 0.86
CA GLN A 367 -7.14 11.80 0.93
C GLN A 367 -5.70 12.05 0.46
N TYR A 368 -5.50 12.83 -0.60
CA TYR A 368 -4.19 13.23 -1.08
C TYR A 368 -3.43 14.08 -0.06
N GLU A 369 -4.08 15.10 0.52
CA GLU A 369 -3.50 15.94 1.57
C GLU A 369 -3.10 15.10 2.80
N ARG A 370 -3.96 14.17 3.22
CA ARG A 370 -3.65 13.24 4.31
C ARG A 370 -2.45 12.35 3.97
N ALA A 371 -2.36 11.85 2.73
CA ALA A 371 -1.24 11.03 2.30
C ALA A 371 0.09 11.81 2.33
N ILE A 372 0.07 13.09 1.92
CA ILE A 372 1.23 13.99 2.02
C ILE A 372 1.66 14.19 3.47
N GLN A 373 0.72 14.51 4.37
CA GLN A 373 1.01 14.68 5.80
C GLN A 373 1.60 13.41 6.42
N GLN A 374 1.06 12.25 6.05
CA GLN A 374 1.57 10.96 6.51
C GLN A 374 2.98 10.70 5.99
N ALA A 375 3.24 10.97 4.72
CA ALA A 375 4.56 10.80 4.10
C ALA A 375 5.61 11.70 4.79
N PHE A 376 5.27 12.98 5.02
CA PHE A 376 6.12 13.90 5.76
C PHE A 376 6.43 13.39 7.17
N ARG A 377 5.41 12.95 7.91
CA ARG A 377 5.57 12.40 9.26
C ARG A 377 6.49 11.17 9.26
N GLU A 378 6.31 10.23 8.31
CA GLU A 378 7.13 9.02 8.23
C GLU A 378 8.61 9.33 8.05
N VAL A 379 8.95 10.33 7.22
CA VAL A 379 10.35 10.77 7.04
C VAL A 379 10.85 11.47 8.29
N ALA A 380 10.08 12.42 8.86
CA ALA A 380 10.47 13.15 10.05
C ALA A 380 10.71 12.20 11.25
N ASP A 381 9.79 11.26 11.50
CA ASP A 381 9.91 10.26 12.56
C ASP A 381 11.14 9.36 12.35
N SER A 382 11.42 8.96 11.10
CA SER A 382 12.58 8.11 10.78
C SER A 382 13.91 8.86 10.98
N LEU A 383 13.98 10.15 10.66
CA LEU A 383 15.17 10.97 10.87
C LEU A 383 15.46 11.20 12.35
N VAL A 384 14.43 11.50 13.15
CA VAL A 384 14.54 11.65 14.61
C VAL A 384 14.94 10.32 15.24
N ALA A 385 14.28 9.22 14.85
CA ALA A 385 14.61 7.89 15.36
C ALA A 385 16.06 7.51 15.08
N ARG A 386 16.54 7.75 13.85
CA ARG A 386 17.93 7.45 13.48
C ARG A 386 18.94 8.21 14.37
N SER A 387 18.77 9.52 14.55
CA SER A 387 19.72 10.33 15.32
C SER A 387 19.76 9.94 16.79
N THR A 388 18.59 9.77 17.39
CA THR A 388 18.47 9.41 18.81
C THR A 388 18.91 7.97 19.10
N LEU A 389 18.64 7.02 18.17
CA LEU A 389 19.07 5.63 18.32
C LEU A 389 20.59 5.47 18.17
N VAL A 390 21.28 6.29 17.37
CA VAL A 390 22.75 6.30 17.31
C VAL A 390 23.34 6.73 18.67
N GLU A 391 22.83 7.79 19.27
CA GLU A 391 23.26 8.25 20.59
C GLU A 391 22.95 7.20 21.66
N GLN A 392 21.75 6.61 21.62
CA GLN A 392 21.33 5.58 22.55
C GLN A 392 22.21 4.32 22.44
N GLU A 393 22.57 3.90 21.23
CA GLU A 393 23.45 2.74 20.99
C GLU A 393 24.84 2.98 21.61
N GLN A 394 25.42 4.16 21.41
CA GLN A 394 26.71 4.51 21.98
C GLN A 394 26.67 4.50 23.53
N ALA A 395 25.64 5.10 24.13
CA ALA A 395 25.46 5.09 25.57
C ALA A 395 25.26 3.67 26.12
N GLN A 396 24.46 2.85 25.43
CA GLN A 396 24.20 1.47 25.81
C GLN A 396 25.44 0.58 25.69
N GLN A 397 26.28 0.82 24.69
CA GLN A 397 27.56 0.13 24.53
C GLN A 397 28.52 0.47 25.68
N ALA A 398 28.60 1.74 26.05
CA ALA A 398 29.40 2.19 27.22
C ALA A 398 28.89 1.54 28.51
N LEU A 399 27.55 1.44 28.69
CA LEU A 399 26.94 0.76 29.82
C LEU A 399 27.34 -0.72 29.87
N VAL A 400 27.29 -1.43 28.76
CA VAL A 400 27.72 -2.85 28.68
C VAL A 400 29.19 -2.99 29.10
N GLN A 401 30.06 -2.10 28.67
CA GLN A 401 31.50 -2.12 29.09
C GLN A 401 31.64 -1.89 30.57
N ALA A 402 30.97 -0.91 31.17
CA ALA A 402 30.99 -0.63 32.59
C ALA A 402 30.46 -1.81 33.42
N GLU A 403 29.32 -2.38 33.03
CA GLU A 403 28.74 -3.53 33.76
C GLU A 403 29.57 -4.82 33.56
N ALA A 404 30.25 -4.99 32.47
CA ALA A 404 31.20 -6.10 32.29
C ALA A 404 32.38 -6.00 33.23
N SER A 405 32.99 -4.81 33.33
CA SER A 405 34.09 -4.55 34.28
C SER A 405 33.62 -4.69 35.73
N ARG A 406 32.40 -4.21 36.03
CA ARG A 406 31.80 -4.38 37.39
C ARG A 406 31.61 -5.86 37.72
N ALA A 407 31.13 -6.68 36.81
CA ALA A 407 30.94 -8.12 37.02
C ALA A 407 32.28 -8.83 37.29
N GLU A 408 33.32 -8.53 36.51
CA GLU A 408 34.67 -9.10 36.70
C GLU A 408 35.29 -8.70 38.06
N LEU A 409 35.13 -7.44 38.42
CA LEU A 409 35.60 -6.97 39.74
C LEU A 409 34.84 -7.62 40.90
N ALA A 410 33.51 -7.77 40.79
CA ALA A 410 32.69 -8.43 41.79
C ALA A 410 33.09 -9.90 41.98
N GLU A 411 33.34 -10.62 40.90
CA GLU A 411 33.85 -12.00 40.92
C GLU A 411 35.21 -12.09 41.62
N THR A 412 36.15 -11.19 41.27
CA THR A 412 37.48 -11.15 41.84
C THR A 412 37.45 -10.85 43.34
N ARG A 413 36.67 -9.86 43.79
CA ARG A 413 36.46 -9.55 45.19
C ARG A 413 35.83 -10.73 45.95
N HIS A 414 34.84 -11.39 45.38
CA HIS A 414 34.21 -12.55 45.99
C HIS A 414 35.20 -13.72 46.12
N ARG A 415 36.00 -14.02 45.14
CA ARG A 415 37.05 -15.06 45.18
C ARG A 415 38.05 -14.79 46.31
N ASN A 416 38.36 -13.53 46.57
CA ASN A 416 39.27 -13.08 47.65
C ASN A 416 38.57 -12.90 49.01
N GLY A 417 37.29 -13.27 49.13
CA GLY A 417 36.52 -13.13 50.37
C GLY A 417 36.10 -11.70 50.75
N ALA A 418 36.29 -10.74 49.84
CA ALA A 418 36.04 -9.32 50.07
C ALA A 418 34.66 -8.82 49.63
N ALA A 419 33.82 -9.72 49.06
CA ALA A 419 32.45 -9.41 48.62
C ALA A 419 31.52 -10.61 48.83
N SER A 420 30.23 -10.35 49.03
CA SER A 420 29.22 -11.40 49.10
C SER A 420 28.92 -11.98 47.71
N TYR A 421 28.44 -13.24 47.68
CA TYR A 421 28.01 -13.86 46.43
C TYR A 421 26.81 -13.11 45.82
N LEU A 422 25.98 -12.48 46.64
CA LEU A 422 24.85 -11.65 46.18
C LEU A 422 25.32 -10.47 45.30
N GLU A 423 26.48 -9.86 45.64
CA GLU A 423 27.07 -8.77 44.82
C GLU A 423 27.45 -9.28 43.40
N VAL A 424 28.01 -10.48 43.31
CA VAL A 424 28.33 -11.13 42.02
C VAL A 424 27.05 -11.40 41.22
N LEU A 425 26.03 -11.96 41.87
CA LEU A 425 24.75 -12.26 41.19
C LEU A 425 24.06 -10.99 40.67
N ASP A 426 24.12 -9.89 41.44
CA ASP A 426 23.56 -8.60 41.03
C ASP A 426 24.33 -7.98 39.84
N ALA A 427 25.66 -8.00 39.87
CA ALA A 427 26.49 -7.52 38.75
C ALA A 427 26.21 -8.30 37.45
N HIS A 428 26.12 -9.58 37.54
CA HIS A 428 25.76 -10.41 36.37
C HIS A 428 24.35 -10.17 35.85
N ARG A 429 23.38 -9.88 36.75
CA ARG A 429 22.01 -9.52 36.34
C ARG A 429 22.01 -8.21 35.56
N SER A 430 22.72 -7.19 36.06
CA SER A 430 22.86 -5.90 35.40
C SER A 430 23.55 -6.01 34.03
N LEU A 431 24.63 -6.79 33.94
CA LEU A 431 25.33 -7.03 32.68
C LEU A 431 24.44 -7.72 31.66
N TYR A 432 23.65 -8.73 32.05
CA TYR A 432 22.70 -9.39 31.17
C TYR A 432 21.66 -8.40 30.64
N ALA A 433 21.05 -7.59 31.52
CA ALA A 433 20.07 -6.58 31.14
C ALA A 433 20.68 -5.53 30.19
N ALA A 434 21.89 -5.07 30.44
CA ALA A 434 22.60 -4.12 29.58
C ALA A 434 22.86 -4.71 28.17
N ARG A 435 23.34 -5.96 28.08
CA ARG A 435 23.56 -6.65 26.80
C ARG A 435 22.25 -6.87 26.02
N GLN A 436 21.18 -7.26 26.71
CA GLN A 436 19.86 -7.40 26.12
C GLN A 436 19.36 -6.07 25.52
N SER A 437 19.46 -4.97 26.30
CA SER A 437 19.08 -3.64 25.84
C SER A 437 19.90 -3.17 24.62
N LEU A 438 21.21 -3.42 24.61
CA LEU A 438 22.07 -3.09 23.47
C LEU A 438 21.62 -3.82 22.20
N THR A 439 21.32 -5.13 22.29
CA THR A 439 20.85 -5.92 21.16
C THR A 439 19.52 -5.36 20.60
N VAL A 440 18.58 -4.98 21.48
CA VAL A 440 17.31 -4.37 21.08
C VAL A 440 17.54 -3.03 20.37
N VAL A 441 18.38 -2.16 20.92
CA VAL A 441 18.67 -0.84 20.32
C VAL A 441 19.34 -0.99 18.95
N ARG A 442 20.26 -1.92 18.78
CA ARG A 442 20.89 -2.23 17.48
C ARG A 442 19.88 -2.70 16.43
N GLY A 443 18.93 -3.55 16.84
CA GLY A 443 17.83 -3.97 15.99
C GLY A 443 16.95 -2.79 15.56
N GLN A 444 16.56 -1.93 16.49
CA GLN A 444 15.77 -0.73 16.23
C GLN A 444 16.49 0.26 15.31
N LEU A 445 17.80 0.45 15.49
CA LEU A 445 18.61 1.31 14.62
C LEU A 445 18.64 0.79 13.19
N ALA A 446 18.86 -0.51 12.98
CA ALA A 446 18.83 -1.12 11.66
C ALA A 446 17.44 -0.97 10.99
N GLN A 447 16.35 -1.19 11.75
CA GLN A 447 14.98 -1.02 11.26
C GLN A 447 14.64 0.43 10.92
N SER A 448 15.14 1.40 11.68
CA SER A 448 14.91 2.83 11.41
C SER A 448 15.48 3.24 10.04
N LEU A 449 16.60 2.66 9.64
CA LEU A 449 17.22 2.89 8.32
C LEU A 449 16.40 2.29 7.18
N VAL A 450 15.84 1.08 7.38
CA VAL A 450 14.88 0.48 6.43
C VAL A 450 13.61 1.33 6.33
N GLY A 451 13.11 1.83 7.48
CA GLY A 451 11.97 2.74 7.54
C GLY A 451 12.23 4.03 6.75
N LEU A 452 13.40 4.65 6.93
CA LEU A 452 13.79 5.87 6.22
C LEU A 452 13.88 5.62 4.71
N TYR A 453 14.51 4.52 4.29
CA TYR A 453 14.62 4.13 2.87
C TYR A 453 13.24 4.00 2.21
N LYS A 454 12.30 3.31 2.88
CA LYS A 454 10.90 3.21 2.44
C LYS A 454 10.20 4.57 2.39
N ALA A 455 10.34 5.38 3.47
CA ALA A 455 9.65 6.66 3.60
C ALA A 455 10.09 7.68 2.53
N LEU A 456 11.34 7.59 2.07
CA LEU A 456 11.91 8.40 0.99
C LEU A 456 11.56 7.85 -0.41
N GLY A 457 10.80 6.78 -0.52
CA GLY A 457 10.37 6.19 -1.80
C GLY A 457 11.42 5.29 -2.45
N GLY A 458 12.38 4.75 -1.70
CA GLY A 458 13.37 3.80 -2.21
C GLY A 458 12.79 2.40 -2.47
N GLY A 459 13.45 1.61 -3.32
CA GLY A 459 13.17 0.17 -3.46
C GLY A 459 12.29 -0.24 -4.64
N TRP A 460 11.99 0.64 -5.58
CA TRP A 460 11.21 0.31 -6.78
C TRP A 460 12.03 0.24 -8.07
N GLY A 461 13.29 0.72 -8.02
CA GLY A 461 14.25 0.62 -9.12
C GLY A 461 14.88 -0.78 -9.27
#